data_dc96e0cb0a88cc28815232f94e11ba14
#
_entry.id   dc96e0cb0a88cc28815232f94e11ba14
#
_cell.length_a   1.000
_cell.length_b   1.000
_cell.length_c   1.000
_cell.angle_alpha   90.00
_cell.angle_beta   90.00
_cell.angle_gamma   90.00
#
_symmetry.space_group_name_H-M   'P 1'
#
loop_
_entity.id
_entity.type
_entity.pdbx_description
1 polymer ?
#
loop_
_entity_poly.entity_id
_entity_poly.type
_entity_poly.pdbx_seq_one_letter_code
_entity_poly.pdbx_strand_id
1 'polypeptide(L)'
;MHKQSAATLDSRTALVLALFGTTVQSGLNGLVGIEQALRRAFPKTPLVVSFTSNQVRQVWQKRAQDPAFRARHPEIPEYLYSVQGPLAAIANLQDRGHGNIVVQPAHVVPAEEFHDLGSYVNALAAIKTMKPRWQPFKHLALGRPALGAYDLKHPYSQDIAAAAEALAGDLELARREEAALVYMGHGNPYYPAGGLYLEFAAAMQRLAPEVPVFIATVEGFPDFAGVRAQLLHQRCRRVVLKPFLVTAGGHATEDMAGEQENSWRSRLEGDGFSVLPVLSGLGENPAFAALFARHAAEAALDAGLELS
;
A
#
# COMPACT_ATOMS: atom_id res chain seq x y z
N MET A 1 -21.74 7.19 -48.26
CA MET A 1 -20.74 7.64 -47.26
C MET A 1 -21.44 7.60 -45.89
N HIS A 2 -21.24 6.48 -45.15
CA HIS A 2 -21.77 6.39 -43.79
C HIS A 2 -20.88 7.26 -42.89
N LYS A 3 -21.46 8.31 -42.33
CA LYS A 3 -20.90 9.01 -41.19
C LYS A 3 -20.92 8.04 -39.98
N GLN A 4 -19.85 7.29 -39.79
CA GLN A 4 -19.64 6.68 -38.48
C GLN A 4 -19.57 7.82 -37.46
N SER A 5 -20.54 7.85 -36.58
CA SER A 5 -20.52 8.71 -35.38
C SER A 5 -19.20 8.45 -34.69
N ALA A 6 -18.32 9.47 -34.67
CA ALA A 6 -17.10 9.39 -33.89
C ALA A 6 -17.54 9.18 -32.45
N ALA A 7 -17.28 8.01 -31.89
CA ALA A 7 -17.51 7.74 -30.48
C ALA A 7 -16.72 8.81 -29.71
N THR A 8 -17.43 9.76 -29.12
CA THR A 8 -16.87 10.63 -28.10
C THR A 8 -16.39 9.71 -26.99
N LEU A 9 -15.14 9.90 -26.55
CA LEU A 9 -14.62 9.23 -25.36
C LEU A 9 -15.71 9.26 -24.28
N ASP A 10 -16.14 8.07 -23.89
CA ASP A 10 -17.20 7.92 -22.91
C ASP A 10 -16.74 8.55 -21.58
N SER A 11 -17.65 9.17 -20.87
CA SER A 11 -17.37 9.79 -19.57
C SER A 11 -17.24 8.76 -18.43
N ARG A 12 -17.17 7.46 -18.77
CA ARG A 12 -17.05 6.38 -17.77
C ARG A 12 -15.76 6.49 -16.98
N THR A 13 -15.91 6.49 -15.68
CA THR A 13 -14.78 6.48 -14.74
C THR A 13 -14.33 5.04 -14.50
N ALA A 14 -13.03 4.82 -14.40
CA ALA A 14 -12.41 3.56 -13.97
C ALA A 14 -11.39 3.82 -12.87
N LEU A 15 -11.08 2.78 -12.10
CA LEU A 15 -10.14 2.82 -10.98
C LEU A 15 -8.99 1.84 -11.24
N VAL A 16 -7.76 2.31 -11.09
CA VAL A 16 -6.55 1.50 -11.05
C VAL A 16 -6.03 1.45 -9.63
N LEU A 17 -5.97 0.27 -9.03
CA LEU A 17 -5.31 0.03 -7.76
C LEU A 17 -3.84 -0.32 -8.05
N ALA A 18 -2.93 0.57 -7.69
CA ALA A 18 -1.49 0.38 -7.88
C ALA A 18 -0.83 -0.07 -6.58
N LEU A 19 -0.39 -1.32 -6.54
CA LEU A 19 0.31 -1.95 -5.41
C LEU A 19 1.77 -2.20 -5.80
N PHE A 20 2.67 -2.27 -4.84
CA PHE A 20 4.00 -2.83 -5.08
C PHE A 20 3.89 -4.27 -5.61
N GLY A 21 2.99 -5.05 -5.00
CA GLY A 21 2.76 -6.45 -5.27
C GLY A 21 3.51 -7.36 -4.30
N THR A 22 3.23 -8.65 -4.37
CA THR A 22 3.92 -9.69 -3.59
C THR A 22 4.00 -10.98 -4.39
N THR A 23 5.02 -11.78 -4.14
CA THR A 23 5.17 -13.14 -4.67
C THR A 23 4.91 -14.20 -3.59
N VAL A 24 4.78 -13.77 -2.32
CA VAL A 24 4.57 -14.63 -1.15
C VAL A 24 3.08 -14.84 -0.95
N GLN A 25 2.66 -16.08 -0.81
CA GLN A 25 1.24 -16.44 -0.72
C GLN A 25 0.55 -15.82 0.49
N SER A 26 1.17 -15.82 1.67
CA SER A 26 0.64 -15.17 2.87
C SER A 26 0.44 -13.67 2.70
N GLY A 27 1.27 -13.02 1.88
CA GLY A 27 1.15 -11.60 1.58
C GLY A 27 -0.05 -11.24 0.68
N LEU A 28 -0.65 -12.22 -0.02
CA LEU A 28 -1.80 -11.97 -0.90
C LEU A 28 -3.03 -11.50 -0.12
N ASN A 29 -3.19 -11.91 1.14
CA ASN A 29 -4.35 -11.50 1.96
C ASN A 29 -4.44 -9.98 2.10
N GLY A 30 -3.30 -9.30 2.35
CA GLY A 30 -3.28 -7.84 2.45
C GLY A 30 -3.64 -7.14 1.14
N LEU A 31 -3.17 -7.68 0.01
CA LEU A 31 -3.52 -7.19 -1.31
C LEU A 31 -5.02 -7.34 -1.60
N VAL A 32 -5.54 -8.55 -1.39
CA VAL A 32 -6.97 -8.88 -1.61
C VAL A 32 -7.85 -8.06 -0.67
N GLY A 33 -7.41 -7.83 0.58
CA GLY A 33 -8.15 -7.01 1.53
C GLY A 33 -8.38 -5.57 1.03
N ILE A 34 -7.34 -4.93 0.48
CA ILE A 34 -7.45 -3.58 -0.11
C ILE A 34 -8.33 -3.60 -1.36
N GLU A 35 -8.10 -4.55 -2.27
CA GLU A 35 -8.93 -4.70 -3.48
C GLU A 35 -10.42 -4.82 -3.12
N GLN A 36 -10.74 -5.69 -2.17
CA GLN A 36 -12.11 -5.88 -1.70
C GLN A 36 -12.68 -4.62 -1.04
N ALA A 37 -11.88 -3.85 -0.30
CA ALA A 37 -12.32 -2.58 0.28
C ALA A 37 -12.75 -1.57 -0.81
N LEU A 38 -11.95 -1.44 -1.88
CA LEU A 38 -12.29 -0.59 -3.01
C LEU A 38 -13.51 -1.10 -3.78
N ARG A 39 -13.61 -2.42 -4.03
CA ARG A 39 -14.78 -3.00 -4.72
C ARG A 39 -16.07 -2.86 -3.91
N ARG A 40 -16.00 -2.93 -2.59
CA ARG A 40 -17.18 -2.67 -1.72
C ARG A 40 -17.57 -1.19 -1.72
N ALA A 41 -16.59 -0.30 -1.72
CA ALA A 41 -16.84 1.14 -1.75
C ALA A 41 -17.40 1.61 -3.13
N PHE A 42 -16.93 0.99 -4.23
CA PHE A 42 -17.24 1.40 -5.60
C PHE A 42 -17.67 0.20 -6.47
N PRO A 43 -18.83 -0.43 -6.16
CA PRO A 43 -19.23 -1.70 -6.79
C PRO A 43 -19.56 -1.60 -8.27
N LYS A 44 -19.85 -0.36 -8.78
CA LYS A 44 -20.16 -0.12 -10.19
C LYS A 44 -18.98 0.43 -11.00
N THR A 45 -17.90 0.83 -10.33
CA THR A 45 -16.71 1.36 -10.98
C THR A 45 -15.77 0.20 -11.38
N PRO A 46 -15.42 0.05 -12.66
CA PRO A 46 -14.43 -0.93 -13.08
C PRO A 46 -13.11 -0.71 -12.36
N LEU A 47 -12.62 -1.75 -11.68
CA LEU A 47 -11.36 -1.73 -10.94
C LEU A 47 -10.37 -2.70 -11.57
N VAL A 48 -9.17 -2.21 -11.87
CA VAL A 48 -8.02 -3.00 -12.33
C VAL A 48 -6.91 -2.93 -11.30
N VAL A 49 -6.40 -4.10 -10.91
CA VAL A 49 -5.21 -4.21 -10.06
C VAL A 49 -3.96 -4.15 -10.93
N SER A 50 -2.97 -3.36 -10.51
CA SER A 50 -1.67 -3.25 -11.15
C SER A 50 -0.54 -3.33 -10.12
N PHE A 51 0.63 -3.82 -10.55
CA PHE A 51 1.81 -3.89 -9.70
C PHE A 51 2.89 -2.93 -10.20
N THR A 52 3.45 -2.11 -9.30
CA THR A 52 4.54 -1.20 -9.63
C THR A 52 5.86 -1.96 -9.79
N SER A 53 6.11 -2.98 -8.95
CA SER A 53 7.36 -3.77 -9.03
C SER A 53 7.47 -4.61 -10.29
N ASN A 54 8.48 -4.31 -11.10
CA ASN A 54 8.83 -5.10 -12.30
C ASN A 54 9.21 -6.54 -11.95
N GLN A 55 9.95 -6.72 -10.87
CA GLN A 55 10.43 -8.04 -10.43
C GLN A 55 9.25 -8.94 -10.03
N VAL A 56 8.31 -8.41 -9.24
CA VAL A 56 7.11 -9.15 -8.83
C VAL A 56 6.28 -9.55 -10.05
N ARG A 57 6.09 -8.63 -11.02
CA ARG A 57 5.36 -8.96 -12.27
C ARG A 57 6.03 -10.07 -13.07
N GLN A 58 7.36 -10.05 -13.19
CA GLN A 58 8.11 -11.10 -13.90
C GLN A 58 7.92 -12.47 -13.25
N VAL A 59 7.87 -12.54 -11.92
CA VAL A 59 7.56 -13.80 -11.21
C VAL A 59 6.16 -14.28 -11.55
N TRP A 60 5.15 -13.40 -11.53
CA TRP A 60 3.78 -13.76 -11.89
C TRP A 60 3.64 -14.19 -13.35
N GLN A 61 4.35 -13.52 -14.28
CA GLN A 61 4.40 -13.92 -15.70
C GLN A 61 4.97 -15.34 -15.87
N LYS A 62 6.01 -15.70 -15.12
CA LYS A 62 6.55 -17.07 -15.12
C LYS A 62 5.54 -18.08 -14.54
N ARG A 63 4.91 -17.74 -13.42
CA ARG A 63 3.86 -18.59 -12.80
C ARG A 63 2.65 -18.79 -13.71
N ALA A 64 2.30 -17.78 -14.50
CA ALA A 64 1.22 -17.90 -15.50
C ALA A 64 1.48 -18.97 -16.55
N GLN A 65 2.74 -19.22 -16.86
CA GLN A 65 3.18 -20.24 -17.85
C GLN A 65 3.41 -21.62 -17.24
N ASP A 66 3.22 -21.78 -15.91
CA ASP A 66 3.37 -23.03 -15.18
C ASP A 66 2.00 -23.62 -14.78
N PRO A 67 1.43 -24.55 -15.58
CA PRO A 67 0.15 -25.17 -15.24
C PRO A 67 0.18 -25.98 -13.94
N ALA A 68 1.34 -26.54 -13.57
CA ALA A 68 1.49 -27.28 -12.33
C ALA A 68 1.45 -26.36 -11.11
N PHE A 69 2.03 -25.15 -11.20
CA PHE A 69 1.91 -24.13 -10.17
C PHE A 69 0.45 -23.72 -9.99
N ARG A 70 -0.25 -23.40 -11.09
CA ARG A 70 -1.66 -22.98 -11.06
C ARG A 70 -2.57 -24.07 -10.46
N ALA A 71 -2.34 -25.33 -10.81
CA ALA A 71 -3.11 -26.44 -10.27
C ALA A 71 -2.90 -26.66 -8.76
N ARG A 72 -1.70 -26.35 -8.24
CA ARG A 72 -1.40 -26.45 -6.80
C ARG A 72 -1.93 -25.27 -5.98
N HIS A 73 -2.24 -24.14 -6.64
CA HIS A 73 -2.64 -22.90 -5.99
C HIS A 73 -3.96 -22.34 -6.55
N PRO A 74 -5.07 -23.11 -6.43
CA PRO A 74 -6.38 -22.69 -6.95
C PRO A 74 -6.97 -21.48 -6.20
N GLU A 75 -6.47 -21.18 -5.00
CA GLU A 75 -6.88 -20.04 -4.17
C GLU A 75 -6.33 -18.68 -4.68
N ILE A 76 -5.33 -18.71 -5.56
CA ILE A 76 -4.74 -17.48 -6.10
C ILE A 76 -5.70 -16.83 -7.10
N PRO A 77 -6.06 -15.55 -6.92
CA PRO A 77 -6.92 -14.84 -7.86
C PRO A 77 -6.38 -14.87 -9.29
N GLU A 78 -7.23 -15.25 -10.25
CA GLU A 78 -6.84 -15.46 -11.65
C GLU A 78 -6.18 -14.22 -12.29
N TYR A 79 -6.62 -13.02 -11.93
CA TYR A 79 -6.06 -11.80 -12.49
C TYR A 79 -4.58 -11.58 -12.16
N LEU A 80 -4.04 -12.21 -11.11
CA LEU A 80 -2.63 -12.10 -10.77
C LEU A 80 -1.72 -12.73 -11.83
N TYR A 81 -2.18 -13.77 -12.50
CA TYR A 81 -1.42 -14.40 -13.60
C TYR A 81 -1.30 -13.50 -14.85
N SER A 82 -2.11 -12.45 -14.94
CA SER A 82 -2.08 -11.45 -16.04
C SER A 82 -1.87 -10.03 -15.53
N VAL A 83 -1.39 -9.87 -14.28
CA VAL A 83 -1.20 -8.55 -13.68
C VAL A 83 -0.21 -7.70 -14.47
N GLN A 84 -0.59 -6.45 -14.71
CA GLN A 84 0.16 -5.48 -15.50
C GLN A 84 0.79 -4.40 -14.63
N GLY A 85 1.74 -3.67 -15.20
CA GLY A 85 2.22 -2.42 -14.62
C GLY A 85 1.22 -1.28 -14.81
N PRO A 86 1.34 -0.20 -14.04
CA PRO A 86 0.38 0.92 -14.08
C PRO A 86 0.22 1.54 -15.46
N LEU A 87 1.29 1.72 -16.23
CA LEU A 87 1.23 2.26 -17.60
C LEU A 87 0.33 1.42 -18.51
N ALA A 88 0.52 0.10 -18.50
CA ALA A 88 -0.27 -0.81 -19.33
C ALA A 88 -1.73 -0.87 -18.86
N ALA A 89 -1.97 -0.90 -17.54
CA ALA A 89 -3.31 -0.91 -16.96
C ALA A 89 -4.11 0.35 -17.35
N ILE A 90 -3.49 1.53 -17.25
CA ILE A 90 -4.11 2.80 -17.62
C ILE A 90 -4.38 2.85 -19.14
N ALA A 91 -3.40 2.48 -19.97
CA ALA A 91 -3.55 2.47 -21.43
C ALA A 91 -4.65 1.50 -21.89
N ASN A 92 -4.72 0.32 -21.32
CA ASN A 92 -5.77 -0.66 -21.63
C ASN A 92 -7.17 -0.21 -21.21
N LEU A 93 -7.31 0.52 -20.12
CA LEU A 93 -8.58 1.13 -19.74
C LEU A 93 -8.98 2.22 -20.72
N GLN A 94 -8.03 3.05 -21.14
CA GLN A 94 -8.27 4.10 -22.15
C GLN A 94 -8.70 3.47 -23.48
N ASP A 95 -8.06 2.42 -23.96
CA ASP A 95 -8.41 1.71 -25.19
C ASP A 95 -9.82 1.10 -25.15
N ARG A 96 -10.29 0.74 -23.94
CA ARG A 96 -11.66 0.29 -23.68
C ARG A 96 -12.68 1.43 -23.54
N GLY A 97 -12.27 2.69 -23.77
CA GLY A 97 -13.12 3.87 -23.77
C GLY A 97 -13.26 4.59 -22.42
N HIS A 98 -12.45 4.26 -21.42
CA HIS A 98 -12.42 4.99 -20.15
C HIS A 98 -11.53 6.23 -20.28
N GLY A 99 -12.14 7.40 -20.47
CA GLY A 99 -11.42 8.68 -20.53
C GLY A 99 -11.16 9.31 -19.16
N ASN A 100 -11.84 8.83 -18.12
CA ASN A 100 -11.67 9.26 -16.73
C ASN A 100 -11.10 8.11 -15.92
N ILE A 101 -9.91 8.28 -15.34
CA ILE A 101 -9.26 7.24 -14.56
C ILE A 101 -8.73 7.82 -13.26
N VAL A 102 -9.05 7.15 -12.16
CA VAL A 102 -8.44 7.39 -10.85
C VAL A 102 -7.40 6.31 -10.61
N VAL A 103 -6.18 6.69 -10.25
CA VAL A 103 -5.10 5.77 -9.89
C VAL A 103 -4.88 5.88 -8.38
N GLN A 104 -5.22 4.83 -7.64
CA GLN A 104 -5.03 4.76 -6.20
C GLN A 104 -3.78 3.95 -5.88
N PRO A 105 -2.71 4.57 -5.36
CA PRO A 105 -1.57 3.84 -4.84
C PRO A 105 -1.91 3.19 -3.50
N ALA A 106 -1.55 1.92 -3.33
CA ALA A 106 -1.57 1.25 -2.04
C ALA A 106 -0.16 1.22 -1.41
N HIS A 107 0.46 2.38 -1.36
CA HIS A 107 1.74 2.62 -0.68
C HIS A 107 1.46 3.15 0.73
N VAL A 108 2.39 2.90 1.66
CA VAL A 108 2.27 3.40 3.04
C VAL A 108 2.65 4.87 3.13
N VAL A 109 3.77 5.23 2.50
CA VAL A 109 4.36 6.59 2.50
C VAL A 109 4.66 7.06 1.08
N PRO A 110 4.78 8.38 0.83
CA PRO A 110 5.17 8.94 -0.46
C PRO A 110 6.68 8.80 -0.69
N ALA A 111 7.15 7.56 -0.90
CA ALA A 111 8.52 7.24 -1.23
C ALA A 111 8.71 7.06 -2.75
N GLU A 112 9.83 6.50 -3.17
CA GLU A 112 10.25 6.33 -4.57
C GLU A 112 9.13 5.78 -5.46
N GLU A 113 8.53 4.65 -5.09
CA GLU A 113 7.46 4.00 -5.86
C GLU A 113 6.24 4.91 -6.11
N PHE A 114 5.89 5.75 -5.14
CA PHE A 114 4.81 6.71 -5.29
C PHE A 114 5.17 7.82 -6.27
N HIS A 115 6.41 8.34 -6.21
CA HIS A 115 6.87 9.39 -7.11
C HIS A 115 7.03 8.89 -8.54
N ASP A 116 7.50 7.67 -8.73
CA ASP A 116 7.54 7.02 -10.05
C ASP A 116 6.14 6.85 -10.63
N LEU A 117 5.19 6.37 -9.82
CA LEU A 117 3.79 6.28 -10.24
C LEU A 117 3.22 7.66 -10.61
N GLY A 118 3.52 8.69 -9.81
CA GLY A 118 3.14 10.07 -10.08
C GLY A 118 3.71 10.58 -11.41
N SER A 119 4.96 10.25 -11.71
CA SER A 119 5.61 10.58 -12.97
C SER A 119 4.90 9.94 -14.17
N TYR A 120 4.47 8.68 -14.06
CA TYR A 120 3.69 8.01 -15.10
C TYR A 120 2.33 8.67 -15.32
N VAL A 121 1.60 8.93 -14.23
CA VAL A 121 0.29 9.57 -14.29
C VAL A 121 0.39 10.96 -14.92
N ASN A 122 1.34 11.78 -14.48
CA ASN A 122 1.56 13.13 -15.00
C ASN A 122 1.96 13.12 -16.48
N ALA A 123 2.84 12.21 -16.89
CA ALA A 123 3.25 12.08 -18.28
C ALA A 123 2.06 11.70 -19.20
N LEU A 124 1.23 10.76 -18.77
CA LEU A 124 0.03 10.36 -19.52
C LEU A 124 -1.00 11.50 -19.57
N ALA A 125 -1.23 12.21 -18.48
CA ALA A 125 -2.13 13.35 -18.41
C ALA A 125 -1.67 14.53 -19.31
N ALA A 126 -0.37 14.65 -19.54
CA ALA A 126 0.21 15.70 -20.37
C ALA A 126 0.06 15.44 -21.88
N ILE A 127 -0.36 14.25 -22.30
CA ILE A 127 -0.52 13.92 -23.72
C ILE A 127 -1.55 14.85 -24.36
N LYS A 128 -1.15 15.57 -25.43
CA LYS A 128 -2.00 16.45 -26.23
C LYS A 128 -2.11 15.93 -27.65
N THR A 129 -3.30 16.01 -28.22
CA THR A 129 -3.54 15.63 -29.62
C THR A 129 -3.88 16.86 -30.45
N MET A 130 -3.60 16.81 -31.75
CA MET A 130 -3.91 17.89 -32.70
C MET A 130 -5.41 18.22 -32.72
N LYS A 131 -6.25 17.23 -32.49
CA LYS A 131 -7.71 17.41 -32.40
C LYS A 131 -8.14 17.07 -30.98
N PRO A 132 -8.67 18.03 -30.20
CA PRO A 132 -9.06 17.81 -28.79
C PRO A 132 -10.00 16.63 -28.57
N ARG A 133 -10.84 16.29 -29.56
CA ARG A 133 -11.74 15.12 -29.49
C ARG A 133 -11.03 13.75 -29.45
N TRP A 134 -9.75 13.73 -29.78
CA TRP A 134 -8.91 12.52 -29.73
C TRP A 134 -7.99 12.50 -28.52
N GLN A 135 -8.16 13.44 -27.59
CA GLN A 135 -7.44 13.45 -26.32
C GLN A 135 -7.67 12.12 -25.60
N PRO A 136 -6.58 11.38 -25.23
CA PRO A 136 -6.75 10.03 -24.69
C PRO A 136 -7.38 10.02 -23.29
N PHE A 137 -7.13 11.05 -22.50
CA PHE A 137 -7.69 11.19 -21.16
C PHE A 137 -8.40 12.52 -21.01
N LYS A 138 -9.62 12.50 -20.43
CA LYS A 138 -10.30 13.72 -19.97
C LYS A 138 -9.78 14.12 -18.60
N HIS A 139 -9.74 13.14 -17.70
CA HIS A 139 -9.20 13.30 -16.35
C HIS A 139 -8.39 12.05 -15.96
N LEU A 140 -7.19 12.27 -15.44
CA LEU A 140 -6.36 11.24 -14.87
C LEU A 140 -5.91 11.74 -13.49
N ALA A 141 -6.50 11.18 -12.43
CA ALA A 141 -6.27 11.58 -11.05
C ALA A 141 -5.41 10.57 -10.31
N LEU A 142 -4.56 11.05 -9.42
CA LEU A 142 -3.72 10.23 -8.56
C LEU A 142 -4.16 10.42 -7.10
N GLY A 143 -4.51 9.32 -6.44
CA GLY A 143 -4.71 9.27 -5.01
C GLY A 143 -3.38 9.35 -4.24
N ARG A 144 -3.47 9.39 -2.91
CA ARG A 144 -2.29 9.50 -2.04
C ARG A 144 -2.05 8.22 -1.23
N PRO A 145 -0.80 8.01 -0.72
CA PRO A 145 -0.45 6.90 0.16
C PRO A 145 -1.23 6.91 1.48
N ALA A 146 -1.16 5.82 2.26
CA ALA A 146 -1.92 5.67 3.50
C ALA A 146 -1.63 6.77 4.54
N LEU A 147 -0.36 7.15 4.73
CA LEU A 147 0.03 8.23 5.64
C LEU A 147 -0.01 9.61 4.99
N GLY A 148 -0.65 9.73 3.82
CA GLY A 148 -0.79 10.98 3.10
C GLY A 148 0.47 11.41 2.32
N ALA A 149 0.39 12.60 1.77
CA ALA A 149 1.47 13.33 1.12
C ALA A 149 1.33 14.80 1.51
N TYR A 150 2.34 15.64 1.21
CA TYR A 150 2.20 17.07 1.43
C TYR A 150 1.12 17.63 0.48
N ASP A 151 0.01 18.05 1.09
CA ASP A 151 -1.15 18.64 0.40
C ASP A 151 -1.85 19.63 1.37
N LEU A 152 -2.26 20.79 0.85
CA LEU A 152 -3.00 21.78 1.64
C LEU A 152 -4.47 21.42 1.81
N LYS A 153 -5.04 20.68 0.86
CA LYS A 153 -6.45 20.26 0.87
C LYS A 153 -6.67 19.01 1.73
N HIS A 154 -5.71 18.10 1.69
CA HIS A 154 -5.70 16.85 2.44
C HIS A 154 -4.43 16.77 3.29
N PRO A 155 -4.38 17.44 4.45
CA PRO A 155 -3.19 17.44 5.30
C PRO A 155 -2.81 16.04 5.75
N TYR A 156 -1.57 15.64 5.53
CA TYR A 156 -1.06 14.32 5.90
C TYR A 156 -1.27 13.97 7.38
N SER A 157 -1.34 14.97 8.26
CA SER A 157 -1.61 14.75 9.69
C SER A 157 -2.98 14.12 9.96
N GLN A 158 -3.98 14.40 9.11
CA GLN A 158 -5.31 13.75 9.19
C GLN A 158 -5.24 12.29 8.73
N ASP A 159 -4.44 12.00 7.71
CA ASP A 159 -4.24 10.63 7.23
C ASP A 159 -3.48 9.79 8.26
N ILE A 160 -2.44 10.37 8.89
CA ILE A 160 -1.71 9.74 10.00
C ILE A 160 -2.65 9.45 11.18
N ALA A 161 -3.49 10.40 11.58
CA ALA A 161 -4.45 10.19 12.67
C ALA A 161 -5.42 9.05 12.34
N ALA A 162 -5.98 9.05 11.14
CA ALA A 162 -6.89 7.98 10.70
C ALA A 162 -6.19 6.61 10.59
N ALA A 163 -4.92 6.57 10.17
CA ALA A 163 -4.13 5.34 10.15
C ALA A 163 -3.88 4.82 11.59
N ALA A 164 -3.58 5.71 12.53
CA ALA A 164 -3.40 5.34 13.93
C ALA A 164 -4.71 4.81 14.55
N GLU A 165 -5.84 5.45 14.29
CA GLU A 165 -7.16 4.98 14.73
C GLU A 165 -7.49 3.60 14.13
N ALA A 166 -7.21 3.38 12.84
CA ALA A 166 -7.43 2.09 12.19
C ALA A 166 -6.61 0.95 12.81
N LEU A 167 -5.47 1.28 13.41
CA LEU A 167 -4.56 0.32 14.05
C LEU A 167 -4.66 0.31 15.58
N ALA A 168 -5.67 0.96 16.18
CA ALA A 168 -5.85 0.99 17.63
C ALA A 168 -5.95 -0.42 18.26
N GLY A 169 -6.44 -1.42 17.51
CA GLY A 169 -6.45 -2.81 17.96
C GLY A 169 -5.05 -3.39 18.25
N ASP A 170 -4.01 -2.85 17.64
CA ASP A 170 -2.62 -3.25 17.91
C ASP A 170 -2.14 -2.73 19.27
N LEU A 171 -2.63 -1.56 19.69
CA LEU A 171 -2.38 -1.02 21.03
C LEU A 171 -3.06 -1.89 22.10
N GLU A 172 -4.30 -2.34 21.85
CA GLU A 172 -5.01 -3.25 22.75
C GLU A 172 -4.29 -4.59 22.88
N LEU A 173 -3.74 -5.11 21.77
CA LEU A 173 -2.91 -6.31 21.79
C LEU A 173 -1.66 -6.08 22.67
N ALA A 174 -0.92 -5.01 22.42
CA ALA A 174 0.30 -4.69 23.17
C ALA A 174 0.01 -4.47 24.66
N ARG A 175 -1.10 -3.80 24.99
CA ARG A 175 -1.55 -3.62 26.39
C ARG A 175 -1.85 -4.96 27.07
N ARG A 176 -2.60 -5.84 26.43
CA ARG A 176 -2.94 -7.17 26.96
C ARG A 176 -1.69 -8.03 27.20
N GLU A 177 -0.70 -7.89 26.31
CA GLU A 177 0.58 -8.60 26.41
C GLU A 177 1.59 -7.91 27.35
N GLU A 178 1.26 -6.77 27.94
CA GLU A 178 2.18 -5.93 28.73
C GLU A 178 3.49 -5.65 27.96
N ALA A 179 3.39 -5.34 26.68
CA ALA A 179 4.49 -5.27 25.74
C ALA A 179 4.65 -3.88 25.12
N ALA A 180 5.85 -3.56 24.65
CA ALA A 180 6.05 -2.49 23.68
C ALA A 180 5.56 -2.94 22.30
N LEU A 181 4.94 -2.03 21.55
CA LEU A 181 4.55 -2.26 20.15
C LEU A 181 5.68 -1.77 19.24
N VAL A 182 6.22 -2.66 18.43
CA VAL A 182 7.27 -2.35 17.47
C VAL A 182 6.79 -2.68 16.06
N TYR A 183 6.78 -1.66 15.21
CA TYR A 183 6.47 -1.83 13.80
C TYR A 183 7.74 -1.90 12.95
N MET A 184 7.71 -2.76 11.94
CA MET A 184 8.74 -2.84 10.90
C MET A 184 8.18 -2.29 9.59
N GLY A 185 8.60 -1.08 9.20
CA GLY A 185 8.36 -0.50 7.88
C GLY A 185 9.43 -0.92 6.87
N HIS A 186 9.16 -0.71 5.57
CA HIS A 186 10.18 -0.93 4.53
C HIS A 186 11.28 0.13 4.59
N GLY A 187 10.88 1.38 4.59
CA GLY A 187 11.79 2.50 4.41
C GLY A 187 12.25 2.66 2.96
N ASN A 188 13.17 3.59 2.75
CA ASN A 188 13.85 3.80 1.48
C ASN A 188 15.14 4.64 1.73
N PRO A 189 16.31 4.20 1.25
CA PRO A 189 17.57 4.92 1.49
C PRO A 189 17.72 6.16 0.58
N TYR A 190 17.02 6.22 -0.55
CA TYR A 190 17.14 7.28 -1.54
C TYR A 190 16.09 8.37 -1.39
N TYR A 191 14.88 8.01 -0.94
CA TYR A 191 13.77 8.94 -0.77
C TYR A 191 13.26 8.92 0.66
N PRO A 192 13.72 9.84 1.52
CA PRO A 192 13.44 9.78 2.94
C PRO A 192 11.98 10.16 3.24
N ALA A 193 11.23 9.20 3.77
CA ALA A 193 9.89 9.43 4.32
C ALA A 193 9.83 9.15 5.83
N GLY A 194 11.00 9.10 6.49
CA GLY A 194 11.15 8.71 7.89
C GLY A 194 10.37 9.58 8.88
N GLY A 195 10.17 10.87 8.55
CA GLY A 195 9.35 11.78 9.35
C GLY A 195 7.91 11.30 9.53
N LEU A 196 7.29 10.73 8.48
CA LEU A 196 5.92 10.21 8.54
C LEU A 196 5.82 8.96 9.44
N TYR A 197 6.84 8.11 9.45
CA TYR A 197 6.90 6.97 10.36
C TYR A 197 6.97 7.41 11.82
N LEU A 198 7.81 8.42 12.13
CA LEU A 198 7.91 8.96 13.48
C LEU A 198 6.63 9.67 13.93
N GLU A 199 6.01 10.45 13.05
CA GLU A 199 4.72 11.10 13.28
C GLU A 199 3.61 10.07 13.56
N PHE A 200 3.58 8.97 12.78
CA PHE A 200 2.65 7.87 13.01
C PHE A 200 2.88 7.21 14.38
N ALA A 201 4.13 6.88 14.73
CA ALA A 201 4.44 6.32 16.06
C ALA A 201 4.02 7.27 17.17
N ALA A 202 4.24 8.58 17.02
CA ALA A 202 3.80 9.59 17.97
C ALA A 202 2.25 9.67 18.03
N ALA A 203 1.54 9.50 16.91
CA ALA A 203 0.08 9.44 16.90
C ALA A 203 -0.45 8.23 17.67
N MET A 204 0.12 7.04 17.45
CA MET A 204 -0.20 5.83 18.20
C MET A 204 0.08 6.01 19.70
N GLN A 205 1.24 6.60 20.05
CA GLN A 205 1.61 6.87 21.45
C GLN A 205 0.63 7.83 22.13
N ARG A 206 0.03 8.78 21.40
CA ARG A 206 -1.00 9.68 21.95
C ARG A 206 -2.32 8.97 22.24
N LEU A 207 -2.68 7.93 21.46
CA LEU A 207 -3.88 7.11 21.68
C LEU A 207 -3.76 6.23 22.94
N ALA A 208 -2.56 5.76 23.26
CA ALA A 208 -2.28 4.92 24.42
C ALA A 208 -0.94 5.30 25.04
N PRO A 209 -0.88 6.37 25.89
CA PRO A 209 0.37 6.86 26.48
C PRO A 209 1.14 5.83 27.31
N GLU A 210 0.46 4.82 27.83
CA GLU A 210 1.04 3.75 28.64
C GLU A 210 1.71 2.63 27.81
N VAL A 211 1.40 2.53 26.52
CA VAL A 211 2.00 1.53 25.61
C VAL A 211 3.16 2.15 24.87
N PRO A 212 4.41 1.73 25.09
CA PRO A 212 5.53 2.23 24.29
C PRO A 212 5.37 1.79 22.83
N VAL A 213 5.37 2.75 21.89
CA VAL A 213 5.24 2.49 20.45
C VAL A 213 6.49 2.93 19.72
N PHE A 214 7.04 2.02 18.93
CA PHE A 214 8.21 2.27 18.10
C PHE A 214 7.97 1.82 16.67
N ILE A 215 8.64 2.47 15.73
CA ILE A 215 8.69 2.07 14.34
C ILE A 215 10.13 2.19 13.85
N ALA A 216 10.59 1.17 13.14
CA ALA A 216 11.85 1.21 12.42
C ALA A 216 11.65 0.67 11.01
N THR A 217 12.63 0.88 10.16
CA THR A 217 12.60 0.46 8.76
C THR A 217 13.71 -0.54 8.45
N VAL A 218 13.45 -1.41 7.47
CA VAL A 218 14.47 -2.34 6.95
C VAL A 218 15.60 -1.56 6.31
N GLU A 219 15.24 -0.48 5.58
CA GLU A 219 16.18 0.40 4.88
C GLU A 219 15.92 1.86 5.23
N GLY A 220 17.02 2.63 5.41
CA GLY A 220 16.93 4.07 5.65
C GLY A 220 16.65 4.41 7.12
N PHE A 221 15.70 5.34 7.36
CA PHE A 221 15.43 5.91 8.68
C PHE A 221 13.91 5.94 8.97
N PRO A 222 13.48 5.71 10.25
CA PRO A 222 14.27 5.36 11.44
C PRO A 222 14.81 3.92 11.38
N ASP A 223 16.03 3.71 11.88
CA ASP A 223 16.66 2.40 11.82
C ASP A 223 16.33 1.50 13.03
N PHE A 224 16.51 0.20 12.85
CA PHE A 224 16.25 -0.77 13.90
C PHE A 224 17.25 -0.66 15.08
N ALA A 225 18.49 -0.24 14.83
CA ALA A 225 19.49 -0.10 15.88
C ALA A 225 19.07 0.99 16.89
N GLY A 226 18.55 2.12 16.39
CA GLY A 226 18.03 3.20 17.22
C GLY A 226 16.81 2.77 18.05
N VAL A 227 15.88 2.03 17.47
CA VAL A 227 14.71 1.49 18.20
C VAL A 227 15.15 0.45 19.22
N ARG A 228 16.05 -0.45 18.88
CA ARG A 228 16.64 -1.43 19.80
C ARG A 228 17.30 -0.76 21.01
N ALA A 229 18.09 0.30 20.80
CA ALA A 229 18.69 1.07 21.88
C ALA A 229 17.64 1.69 22.82
N GLN A 230 16.56 2.25 22.26
CA GLN A 230 15.46 2.80 23.06
C GLN A 230 14.73 1.72 23.86
N LEU A 231 14.44 0.56 23.27
CA LEU A 231 13.80 -0.57 23.94
C LEU A 231 14.59 -1.03 25.15
N LEU A 232 15.93 -1.07 25.09
CA LEU A 232 16.79 -1.48 26.20
C LEU A 232 16.67 -0.57 27.44
N HIS A 233 16.23 0.67 27.26
CA HIS A 233 15.93 1.60 28.35
C HIS A 233 14.51 1.44 28.92
N GLN A 234 13.63 0.70 28.24
CA GLN A 234 12.27 0.44 28.73
C GLN A 234 12.29 -0.58 29.88
N ARG A 235 11.28 -0.47 30.75
CA ARG A 235 11.10 -1.44 31.85
C ARG A 235 10.49 -2.75 31.37
N CYS A 236 9.60 -2.70 30.36
CA CYS A 236 9.00 -3.90 29.80
C CYS A 236 10.06 -4.72 29.03
N ARG A 237 9.91 -6.04 29.08
CA ARG A 237 10.79 -6.99 28.38
C ARG A 237 10.01 -7.83 27.37
N ARG A 238 8.81 -7.39 27.02
CA ARG A 238 7.97 -8.03 26.01
C ARG A 238 7.76 -7.08 24.84
N VAL A 239 7.76 -7.62 23.63
CA VAL A 239 7.59 -6.86 22.38
C VAL A 239 6.55 -7.56 21.51
N VAL A 240 5.52 -6.83 21.12
CA VAL A 240 4.67 -7.19 19.99
C VAL A 240 5.33 -6.62 18.74
N LEU A 241 5.76 -7.49 17.83
CA LEU A 241 6.50 -7.12 16.62
C LEU A 241 5.61 -7.34 15.40
N LYS A 242 5.32 -6.26 14.65
CA LYS A 242 4.39 -6.28 13.51
C LYS A 242 4.98 -5.63 12.26
N PRO A 243 4.64 -6.12 11.04
CA PRO A 243 4.99 -5.42 9.83
C PRO A 243 4.12 -4.16 9.66
N PHE A 244 4.76 -3.04 9.37
CA PHE A 244 4.11 -1.82 8.88
C PHE A 244 4.21 -1.78 7.35
N LEU A 245 3.75 -2.86 6.76
CA LEU A 245 3.77 -3.16 5.33
C LEU A 245 2.35 -3.53 4.88
N VAL A 246 1.98 -3.13 3.68
CA VAL A 246 0.66 -3.47 3.11
C VAL A 246 0.46 -4.99 3.08
N THR A 247 1.51 -5.73 2.74
CA THR A 247 1.52 -7.19 2.67
C THR A 247 2.57 -7.78 3.59
N ALA A 248 2.24 -8.82 4.34
CA ALA A 248 3.21 -9.59 5.12
C ALA A 248 3.98 -10.57 4.21
N GLY A 249 4.89 -10.01 3.40
CA GLY A 249 5.74 -10.74 2.46
C GLY A 249 7.06 -11.21 3.06
N GLY A 250 8.10 -11.40 2.23
CA GLY A 250 9.43 -11.89 2.62
C GLY A 250 10.05 -11.11 3.78
N HIS A 251 10.02 -9.78 3.75
CA HIS A 251 10.53 -8.96 4.85
C HIS A 251 9.86 -9.28 6.20
N ALA A 252 8.56 -9.54 6.21
CA ALA A 252 7.87 -9.88 7.45
C ALA A 252 8.21 -11.29 7.94
N THR A 253 8.35 -12.26 7.04
CA THR A 253 8.61 -13.65 7.40
C THR A 253 10.08 -13.95 7.66
N GLU A 254 10.99 -13.26 6.97
CA GLU A 254 12.43 -13.50 7.03
C GLU A 254 13.14 -12.46 7.89
N ASP A 255 13.12 -11.17 7.48
CA ASP A 255 13.89 -10.14 8.18
C ASP A 255 13.31 -9.78 9.55
N MET A 256 11.96 -9.78 9.69
CA MET A 256 11.31 -9.46 10.95
C MET A 256 11.22 -10.66 11.89
N ALA A 257 10.61 -11.75 11.46
CA ALA A 257 10.21 -12.87 12.32
C ALA A 257 10.95 -14.17 12.06
N GLY A 258 11.94 -14.17 11.14
CA GLY A 258 12.74 -15.36 10.83
C GLY A 258 13.59 -15.85 12.00
N GLU A 259 14.10 -17.07 11.87
CA GLU A 259 14.95 -17.71 12.90
C GLU A 259 16.43 -17.40 12.75
N GLN A 260 16.84 -16.77 11.64
CA GLN A 260 18.23 -16.38 11.40
C GLN A 260 18.69 -15.30 12.40
N GLU A 261 19.96 -15.31 12.75
CA GLU A 261 20.55 -14.41 13.76
C GLU A 261 20.35 -12.91 13.48
N ASN A 262 20.28 -12.54 12.20
CA ASN A 262 20.09 -11.15 11.77
C ASN A 262 18.63 -10.69 11.75
N SER A 263 17.64 -11.58 11.96
CA SER A 263 16.25 -11.17 12.07
C SER A 263 16.01 -10.25 13.27
N TRP A 264 15.02 -9.37 13.17
CA TRP A 264 14.68 -8.48 14.28
C TRP A 264 14.25 -9.25 15.52
N ARG A 265 13.47 -10.32 15.34
CA ARG A 265 13.06 -11.22 16.41
C ARG A 265 14.26 -11.81 17.14
N SER A 266 15.17 -12.49 16.43
CA SER A 266 16.34 -13.15 17.05
C SER A 266 17.25 -12.15 17.76
N ARG A 267 17.43 -10.96 17.21
CA ARG A 267 18.23 -9.90 17.84
C ARG A 267 17.59 -9.37 19.13
N LEU A 268 16.25 -9.17 19.16
CA LEU A 268 15.54 -8.76 20.37
C LEU A 268 15.53 -9.88 21.42
N GLU A 269 15.32 -11.13 21.02
CA GLU A 269 15.41 -12.30 21.92
C GLU A 269 16.82 -12.43 22.51
N GLY A 270 17.87 -12.18 21.72
CA GLY A 270 19.25 -12.12 22.18
C GLY A 270 19.53 -11.01 23.21
N ASP A 271 18.76 -9.93 23.19
CA ASP A 271 18.79 -8.85 24.20
C ASP A 271 17.95 -9.17 25.46
N GLY A 272 17.29 -10.32 25.51
CA GLY A 272 16.47 -10.77 26.62
C GLY A 272 15.01 -10.31 26.58
N PHE A 273 14.50 -9.90 25.41
CA PHE A 273 13.08 -9.65 25.21
C PHE A 273 12.33 -10.94 24.89
N SER A 274 11.09 -11.03 25.34
CA SER A 274 10.10 -12.00 24.84
C SER A 274 9.38 -11.36 23.66
N VAL A 275 9.52 -11.94 22.47
CA VAL A 275 8.96 -11.36 21.24
C VAL A 275 7.75 -12.14 20.77
N LEU A 276 6.63 -11.44 20.55
CA LEU A 276 5.42 -11.94 19.92
C LEU A 276 5.34 -11.38 18.48
N PRO A 277 5.77 -12.13 17.46
CA PRO A 277 5.61 -11.70 16.08
C PRO A 277 4.17 -11.90 15.62
N VAL A 278 3.61 -10.88 14.95
CA VAL A 278 2.27 -10.92 14.35
C VAL A 278 2.41 -10.69 12.84
N LEU A 279 2.26 -11.75 12.07
CA LEU A 279 2.49 -11.78 10.62
C LEU A 279 1.22 -11.45 9.84
N SER A 280 0.63 -10.28 10.09
CA SER A 280 -0.49 -9.75 9.31
C SER A 280 -0.12 -8.41 8.68
N GLY A 281 -0.34 -8.28 7.36
CA GLY A 281 -0.11 -7.03 6.65
C GLY A 281 -1.19 -5.98 6.95
N LEU A 282 -0.86 -4.71 6.75
CA LEU A 282 -1.79 -3.59 6.97
C LEU A 282 -3.08 -3.74 6.15
N GLY A 283 -2.97 -4.29 4.93
CA GLY A 283 -4.11 -4.51 4.05
C GLY A 283 -5.10 -5.58 4.55
N GLU A 284 -4.72 -6.40 5.52
CA GLU A 284 -5.59 -7.38 6.17
C GLU A 284 -6.49 -6.74 7.24
N ASN A 285 -6.16 -5.52 7.69
CA ASN A 285 -7.01 -4.74 8.57
C ASN A 285 -8.08 -3.99 7.76
N PRO A 286 -9.39 -4.29 7.92
CA PRO A 286 -10.43 -3.68 7.10
C PRO A 286 -10.54 -2.16 7.26
N ALA A 287 -10.26 -1.62 8.46
CA ALA A 287 -10.29 -0.18 8.72
C ALA A 287 -9.10 0.51 8.03
N PHE A 288 -7.92 -0.11 8.03
CA PHE A 288 -6.76 0.42 7.30
C PHE A 288 -6.95 0.31 5.78
N ALA A 289 -7.47 -0.80 5.28
CA ALA A 289 -7.77 -0.97 3.86
C ALA A 289 -8.80 0.06 3.35
N ALA A 290 -9.76 0.46 4.20
CA ALA A 290 -10.75 1.49 3.87
C ALA A 290 -10.14 2.89 3.68
N LEU A 291 -8.94 3.17 4.21
CA LEU A 291 -8.24 4.45 3.97
C LEU A 291 -7.96 4.64 2.48
N PHE A 292 -7.56 3.59 1.78
CA PHE A 292 -7.30 3.67 0.34
C PHE A 292 -8.57 3.94 -0.47
N ALA A 293 -9.72 3.41 -0.03
CA ALA A 293 -11.00 3.73 -0.66
C ALA A 293 -11.38 5.20 -0.43
N ARG A 294 -11.17 5.74 0.78
CA ARG A 294 -11.37 7.16 1.07
C ARG A 294 -10.47 8.03 0.19
N HIS A 295 -9.17 7.72 0.09
CA HIS A 295 -8.23 8.50 -0.72
C HIS A 295 -8.58 8.45 -2.23
N ALA A 296 -9.07 7.32 -2.72
CA ALA A 296 -9.56 7.21 -4.10
C ALA A 296 -10.79 8.08 -4.34
N ALA A 297 -11.76 8.10 -3.40
CA ALA A 297 -12.94 8.95 -3.48
C ALA A 297 -12.58 10.44 -3.48
N GLU A 298 -11.68 10.85 -2.59
CA GLU A 298 -11.21 12.23 -2.49
C GLU A 298 -10.45 12.67 -3.75
N ALA A 299 -9.57 11.82 -4.30
CA ALA A 299 -8.89 12.09 -5.56
C ALA A 299 -9.85 12.20 -6.75
N ALA A 300 -10.90 11.38 -6.78
CA ALA A 300 -11.96 11.48 -7.77
C ALA A 300 -12.69 12.82 -7.64
N LEU A 301 -13.15 13.16 -6.43
CA LEU A 301 -13.87 14.40 -6.15
C LEU A 301 -13.05 15.63 -6.54
N ASP A 302 -11.76 15.65 -6.22
CA ASP A 302 -10.84 16.74 -6.56
C ASP A 302 -10.69 16.94 -8.07
N ALA A 303 -10.80 15.86 -8.83
CA ALA A 303 -10.78 15.87 -10.29
C ALA A 303 -12.17 16.10 -10.92
N GLY A 304 -13.21 16.32 -10.12
CA GLY A 304 -14.59 16.45 -10.60
C GLY A 304 -15.17 15.14 -11.14
N LEU A 305 -14.68 14.00 -10.64
CA LEU A 305 -15.11 12.65 -11.00
C LEU A 305 -15.95 12.03 -9.89
N GLU A 306 -16.72 11.00 -10.24
CA GLU A 306 -17.48 10.18 -9.31
C GLU A 306 -17.05 8.70 -9.45
N LEU A 307 -16.86 8.05 -8.31
CA LEU A 307 -16.73 6.60 -8.17
C LEU A 307 -18.01 6.04 -7.55
N SER A 308 -18.54 4.95 -8.05
CA SER A 308 -19.86 4.42 -7.66
C SER A 308 -19.85 2.90 -7.46
#